data_04c84f24e1e85d873b066a9497faa6aa
#
_entry.id   04c84f24e1e85d873b066a9497faa6aa
#
_cell.length_a   1.000
_cell.length_b   1.000
_cell.length_c   1.000
_cell.angle_alpha   90.00
_cell.angle_beta   90.00
_cell.angle_gamma   90.00
#
_symmetry.space_group_name_H-M   'P 1'
#
loop_
_entity.id
_entity.type
_entity.pdbx_description
1 polymer ?
#
loop_
_entity_poly.entity_id
_entity_poly.type
_entity_poly.pdbx_seq_one_letter_code
_entity_poly.pdbx_strand_id
1 'polypeptide(L)'
;MPQSENTQAANLPAAPRQKTFSIGLILLAGIVGIYCIWLLMSELTRPGVIRLPIDPQTAAAAAQKRADAGWAARFGIVRGDLWAESGYTFADLLWKSSKNDPNVTQSLELARSRLDRAIRYAPTNAGVWLLLAGFAAQLNEVTEALRMSYFTGPSDISLMPIRTFIAAQMPTLDADMQQLARRDVRLLLTHQQKSAIIQAYHVATTTGKRFIDQELNERDPNFAQALRRGAE
;
A
#
# COMPACT_ATOMS: atom_id res chain seq x y z
N MET A 1 -82.04 -42.23 11.33
CA MET A 1 -81.08 -42.46 10.26
C MET A 1 -80.14 -41.28 10.23
N PRO A 2 -78.89 -41.36 10.70
CA PRO A 2 -77.95 -40.30 10.56
C PRO A 2 -77.06 -40.62 9.32
N GLN A 3 -76.94 -39.61 8.44
CA GLN A 3 -76.06 -39.60 7.27
C GLN A 3 -74.60 -39.46 7.72
N SER A 4 -73.78 -40.42 7.30
CA SER A 4 -72.33 -40.38 7.43
C SER A 4 -71.75 -39.39 6.41
N GLU A 5 -71.29 -38.22 6.90
CA GLU A 5 -70.48 -37.32 6.13
C GLU A 5 -69.07 -37.90 5.97
N ASN A 6 -68.78 -38.35 4.77
CA ASN A 6 -67.50 -38.87 4.35
C ASN A 6 -66.57 -37.71 4.03
N THR A 7 -65.78 -37.25 5.04
CA THR A 7 -64.77 -36.21 4.85
C THR A 7 -63.57 -36.81 4.13
N GLN A 8 -63.63 -36.75 2.79
CA GLN A 8 -62.43 -37.00 1.96
C GLN A 8 -61.39 -35.88 2.23
N ALA A 9 -60.42 -36.20 3.08
CA ALA A 9 -59.22 -35.39 3.20
C ALA A 9 -58.49 -35.39 1.84
N ALA A 10 -58.60 -34.27 1.15
CA ALA A 10 -57.87 -34.02 -0.07
C ALA A 10 -56.36 -34.05 0.20
N ASN A 11 -55.74 -35.13 -0.22
CA ASN A 11 -54.27 -35.20 -0.31
C ASN A 11 -53.77 -34.18 -1.36
N LEU A 12 -53.50 -32.97 -0.92
CA LEU A 12 -52.81 -32.00 -1.76
C LEU A 12 -51.38 -32.47 -2.03
N PRO A 13 -50.97 -32.66 -3.29
CA PRO A 13 -49.61 -33.03 -3.60
C PRO A 13 -48.67 -31.97 -3.11
N ALA A 14 -47.73 -32.38 -2.23
CA ALA A 14 -46.70 -31.52 -1.69
C ALA A 14 -45.97 -30.83 -2.84
N ALA A 15 -46.01 -29.50 -2.89
CA ALA A 15 -45.60 -28.67 -4.01
C ALA A 15 -44.14 -28.90 -4.40
N PRO A 16 -43.81 -29.08 -5.69
CA PRO A 16 -42.44 -29.23 -6.21
C PRO A 16 -41.52 -28.05 -5.88
N ARG A 17 -42.08 -26.89 -5.49
CA ARG A 17 -41.38 -25.69 -5.04
C ARG A 17 -40.46 -25.89 -3.83
N GLN A 18 -40.77 -26.80 -2.91
CA GLN A 18 -39.98 -26.98 -1.69
C GLN A 18 -38.66 -27.69 -1.98
N LYS A 19 -38.61 -28.64 -2.93
CA LYS A 19 -37.38 -29.34 -3.32
C LYS A 19 -36.43 -28.44 -4.08
N THR A 20 -36.94 -27.61 -5.00
CA THR A 20 -36.11 -26.65 -5.77
C THR A 20 -35.53 -25.58 -4.87
N PHE A 21 -36.28 -25.10 -3.85
CA PHE A 21 -35.75 -24.16 -2.86
C PHE A 21 -34.64 -24.75 -1.99
N SER A 22 -34.77 -26.01 -1.56
CA SER A 22 -33.75 -26.72 -0.77
C SER A 22 -32.46 -26.94 -1.58
N ILE A 23 -32.57 -27.30 -2.87
CA ILE A 23 -31.41 -27.45 -3.76
C ILE A 23 -30.70 -26.10 -3.94
N GLY A 24 -31.44 -25.02 -4.15
CA GLY A 24 -30.88 -23.66 -4.26
C GLY A 24 -30.09 -23.23 -2.99
N LEU A 25 -30.63 -23.53 -1.81
CA LEU A 25 -29.97 -23.27 -0.52
C LEU A 25 -28.67 -24.07 -0.35
N ILE A 26 -28.67 -25.36 -0.73
CA ILE A 26 -27.49 -26.23 -0.65
C ILE A 26 -26.39 -25.71 -1.60
N LEU A 27 -26.75 -25.34 -2.83
CA LEU A 27 -25.81 -24.76 -3.79
C LEU A 27 -25.22 -23.45 -3.27
N LEU A 28 -26.07 -22.55 -2.75
CA LEU A 28 -25.62 -21.29 -2.16
C LEU A 28 -24.65 -21.53 -0.97
N ALA A 29 -25.02 -22.44 -0.06
CA ALA A 29 -24.16 -22.82 1.06
C ALA A 29 -22.82 -23.41 0.60
N GLY A 30 -22.84 -24.24 -0.45
CA GLY A 30 -21.63 -24.77 -1.08
C GLY A 30 -20.71 -23.67 -1.64
N ILE A 31 -21.27 -22.72 -2.39
CA ILE A 31 -20.52 -21.57 -2.93
C ILE A 31 -19.91 -20.73 -1.81
N VAL A 32 -20.70 -20.41 -0.78
CA VAL A 32 -20.23 -19.64 0.39
C VAL A 32 -19.12 -20.42 1.12
N GLY A 33 -19.29 -21.74 1.30
CA GLY A 33 -18.29 -22.59 1.94
C GLY A 33 -16.95 -22.60 1.16
N ILE A 34 -17.00 -22.74 -0.15
CA ILE A 34 -15.81 -22.68 -1.02
C ILE A 34 -15.16 -21.30 -0.92
N TYR A 35 -15.95 -20.24 -0.93
CA TYR A 35 -15.45 -18.88 -0.79
C TYR A 35 -14.76 -18.64 0.58
N CYS A 36 -15.34 -19.13 1.67
CA CYS A 36 -14.74 -19.07 3.01
C CYS A 36 -13.41 -19.83 3.08
N ILE A 37 -13.34 -21.05 2.49
CA ILE A 37 -12.10 -21.82 2.41
C ILE A 37 -11.04 -21.05 1.60
N TRP A 38 -11.45 -20.45 0.48
CA TRP A 38 -10.56 -19.63 -0.34
C TRP A 38 -9.98 -18.42 0.42
N LEU A 39 -10.82 -17.68 1.16
CA LEU A 39 -10.37 -16.59 2.01
C LEU A 39 -9.43 -17.06 3.11
N LEU A 40 -9.74 -18.20 3.73
CA LEU A 40 -8.90 -18.79 4.77
C LEU A 40 -7.51 -19.15 4.22
N MET A 41 -7.42 -19.70 3.01
CA MET A 41 -6.13 -19.99 2.36
C MET A 41 -5.28 -18.73 2.17
N SER A 42 -5.90 -17.58 1.84
CA SER A 42 -5.17 -16.32 1.71
C SER A 42 -4.59 -15.82 3.04
N GLU A 43 -5.29 -16.03 4.16
CA GLU A 43 -4.80 -15.68 5.50
C GLU A 43 -3.75 -16.66 6.02
N LEU A 44 -3.90 -17.97 5.76
CA LEU A 44 -2.93 -18.99 6.18
C LEU A 44 -1.57 -18.82 5.48
N THR A 45 -1.57 -18.31 4.24
CA THR A 45 -0.33 -18.04 3.50
C THR A 45 0.27 -16.67 3.80
N ARG A 46 -0.44 -15.80 4.53
CA ARG A 46 0.01 -14.45 4.87
C ARG A 46 1.12 -14.50 5.92
N PRO A 47 2.32 -13.94 5.65
CA PRO A 47 3.46 -13.96 6.60
C PRO A 47 3.29 -12.95 7.76
N GLY A 48 2.06 -12.54 8.05
CA GLY A 48 1.69 -11.45 8.95
C GLY A 48 1.50 -10.12 8.22
N VAL A 49 0.99 -9.11 8.94
CA VAL A 49 0.75 -7.78 8.37
C VAL A 49 2.09 -7.11 8.02
N ILE A 50 2.29 -6.78 6.76
CA ILE A 50 3.46 -6.05 6.28
C ILE A 50 3.06 -4.58 6.10
N ARG A 51 3.58 -3.72 6.97
CA ARG A 51 3.45 -2.27 6.82
C ARG A 51 4.51 -1.76 5.85
N LEU A 52 4.28 -0.59 5.26
CA LEU A 52 5.26 0.05 4.41
C LEU A 52 6.55 0.32 5.23
N PRO A 53 7.70 -0.26 4.84
CA PRO A 53 8.97 -0.01 5.51
C PRO A 53 9.40 1.45 5.32
N ILE A 54 9.90 2.07 6.39
CA ILE A 54 10.32 3.47 6.39
C ILE A 54 11.84 3.67 6.39
N ASP A 55 12.57 2.58 6.53
CA ASP A 55 14.03 2.56 6.58
C ASP A 55 14.59 1.30 5.89
N PRO A 56 15.90 1.29 5.54
CA PRO A 56 16.52 0.15 4.82
C PRO A 56 16.49 -1.17 5.58
N GLN A 57 16.51 -1.16 6.93
CA GLN A 57 16.55 -2.39 7.73
C GLN A 57 15.17 -3.07 7.72
N THR A 58 14.11 -2.31 7.98
CA THR A 58 12.74 -2.81 7.91
C THR A 58 12.38 -3.25 6.50
N ALA A 59 12.91 -2.58 5.46
CA ALA A 59 12.73 -2.96 4.07
C ALA A 59 13.41 -4.30 3.75
N ALA A 60 14.64 -4.53 4.26
CA ALA A 60 15.33 -5.79 4.07
C ALA A 60 14.59 -6.96 4.77
N ALA A 61 14.05 -6.73 5.98
CA ALA A 61 13.23 -7.71 6.68
C ALA A 61 11.92 -8.02 5.95
N ALA A 62 11.28 -7.01 5.36
CA ALA A 62 10.08 -7.20 4.53
C ALA A 62 10.40 -7.99 3.26
N ALA A 63 11.56 -7.76 2.63
CA ALA A 63 11.99 -8.46 1.42
C ALA A 63 12.14 -9.98 1.62
N GLN A 64 12.50 -10.43 2.82
CA GLN A 64 12.56 -11.87 3.15
C GLN A 64 11.19 -12.57 3.06
N LYS A 65 10.09 -11.83 3.26
CA LYS A 65 8.72 -12.32 3.20
C LYS A 65 8.09 -12.25 1.80
N ARG A 66 8.87 -11.90 0.77
CA ARG A 66 8.37 -11.60 -0.59
C ARG A 66 7.64 -12.76 -1.25
N ALA A 67 8.13 -13.98 -1.07
CA ALA A 67 7.52 -15.18 -1.64
C ALA A 67 6.14 -15.43 -1.03
N ASP A 68 6.05 -15.46 0.30
CA ASP A 68 4.81 -15.77 1.04
C ASP A 68 3.76 -14.67 0.82
N ALA A 69 4.14 -13.40 0.91
CA ALA A 69 3.26 -12.28 0.60
C ALA A 69 2.75 -12.33 -0.85
N GLY A 70 3.60 -12.83 -1.77
CA GLY A 70 3.22 -13.06 -3.15
C GLY A 70 2.18 -14.14 -3.33
N TRP A 71 2.27 -15.24 -2.58
CA TRP A 71 1.26 -16.29 -2.57
C TRP A 71 -0.05 -15.80 -1.94
N ALA A 72 0.02 -15.16 -0.77
CA ALA A 72 -1.17 -14.60 -0.11
C ALA A 72 -1.95 -13.65 -1.04
N ALA A 73 -1.24 -12.77 -1.76
CA ALA A 73 -1.85 -11.85 -2.71
C ALA A 73 -2.51 -12.59 -3.90
N ARG A 74 -1.91 -13.67 -4.39
CA ARG A 74 -2.50 -14.48 -5.47
C ARG A 74 -3.77 -15.20 -5.03
N PHE A 75 -3.79 -15.73 -3.82
CA PHE A 75 -5.00 -16.34 -3.24
C PHE A 75 -6.06 -15.27 -2.93
N GLY A 76 -5.67 -14.09 -2.48
CA GLY A 76 -6.58 -13.00 -2.18
C GLY A 76 -6.93 -12.12 -3.39
N ILE A 77 -7.24 -12.69 -4.54
CA ILE A 77 -7.38 -12.07 -5.89
C ILE A 77 -7.91 -10.63 -5.87
N VAL A 78 -8.98 -10.35 -5.12
CA VAL A 78 -9.64 -9.03 -5.03
C VAL A 78 -9.25 -8.24 -3.77
N ARG A 79 -8.34 -8.76 -2.97
CA ARG A 79 -7.89 -8.15 -1.71
C ARG A 79 -6.73 -7.20 -1.96
N GLY A 80 -7.04 -5.93 -2.14
CA GLY A 80 -6.06 -4.87 -2.37
C GLY A 80 -5.02 -4.73 -1.25
N ASP A 81 -5.37 -5.04 0.01
CA ASP A 81 -4.46 -5.06 1.14
C ASP A 81 -3.32 -6.08 0.97
N LEU A 82 -3.64 -7.30 0.53
CA LEU A 82 -2.63 -8.33 0.30
C LEU A 82 -1.71 -8.00 -0.90
N TRP A 83 -2.27 -7.39 -1.95
CA TRP A 83 -1.46 -6.89 -3.06
C TRP A 83 -0.55 -5.74 -2.63
N ALA A 84 -1.03 -4.82 -1.76
CA ALA A 84 -0.23 -3.75 -1.18
C ALA A 84 0.91 -4.31 -0.34
N GLU A 85 0.64 -5.23 0.59
CA GLU A 85 1.66 -5.89 1.41
C GLU A 85 2.70 -6.61 0.56
N SER A 86 2.26 -7.29 -0.50
CA SER A 86 3.19 -7.90 -1.46
C SER A 86 4.05 -6.87 -2.19
N GLY A 87 3.49 -5.70 -2.54
CA GLY A 87 4.23 -4.58 -3.10
C GLY A 87 5.25 -4.01 -2.11
N TYR A 88 4.88 -3.88 -0.83
CA TYR A 88 5.76 -3.36 0.23
C TYR A 88 7.02 -4.19 0.46
N THR A 89 6.99 -5.49 0.13
CA THR A 89 8.19 -6.34 0.20
C THR A 89 9.29 -5.93 -0.78
N PHE A 90 9.02 -5.04 -1.71
CA PHE A 90 9.99 -4.50 -2.66
C PHE A 90 10.50 -3.11 -2.28
N ALA A 91 10.11 -2.57 -1.13
CA ALA A 91 10.56 -1.25 -0.68
C ALA A 91 12.08 -1.13 -0.55
N ASP A 92 12.80 -2.25 -0.34
CA ASP A 92 14.27 -2.30 -0.34
C ASP A 92 14.90 -1.75 -1.63
N LEU A 93 14.16 -1.79 -2.75
CA LEU A 93 14.62 -1.26 -4.02
C LEU A 93 14.71 0.27 -4.05
N LEU A 94 14.03 0.98 -3.15
CA LEU A 94 14.13 2.45 -3.05
C LEU A 94 15.55 2.92 -2.70
N TRP A 95 16.26 2.12 -1.90
CA TRP A 95 17.60 2.44 -1.39
C TRP A 95 18.74 1.77 -2.17
N LYS A 96 18.41 0.95 -3.19
CA LYS A 96 19.44 0.32 -4.03
C LYS A 96 19.96 1.29 -5.09
N SER A 97 21.26 1.52 -5.09
CA SER A 97 21.92 2.46 -6.01
C SER A 97 22.00 1.94 -7.45
N SER A 98 22.04 0.63 -7.65
CA SER A 98 22.23 0.03 -8.99
C SER A 98 20.90 -0.27 -9.65
N LYS A 99 20.26 0.74 -10.24
CA LYS A 99 19.03 0.58 -11.03
C LYS A 99 19.25 -0.12 -12.38
N ASN A 100 20.50 -0.30 -12.81
CA ASN A 100 20.86 -0.90 -14.10
C ASN A 100 21.13 -2.41 -14.03
N ASP A 101 21.03 -3.03 -12.83
CA ASP A 101 21.12 -4.49 -12.69
C ASP A 101 19.85 -5.12 -13.28
N PRO A 102 19.96 -6.10 -14.23
CA PRO A 102 18.81 -6.78 -14.82
C PRO A 102 17.87 -7.41 -13.77
N ASN A 103 18.42 -7.92 -12.66
CA ASN A 103 17.64 -8.50 -11.56
C ASN A 103 16.82 -7.42 -10.83
N VAL A 104 17.39 -6.21 -10.70
CA VAL A 104 16.70 -5.06 -10.10
C VAL A 104 15.58 -4.61 -11.02
N THR A 105 15.83 -4.51 -12.33
CA THR A 105 14.80 -4.14 -13.32
C THR A 105 13.61 -5.10 -13.30
N GLN A 106 13.86 -6.41 -13.35
CA GLN A 106 12.80 -7.42 -13.27
C GLN A 106 12.03 -7.33 -11.94
N SER A 107 12.73 -7.07 -10.83
CA SER A 107 12.11 -6.90 -9.52
C SER A 107 11.23 -5.64 -9.47
N LEU A 108 11.64 -4.54 -10.12
CA LEU A 108 10.86 -3.31 -10.21
C LEU A 108 9.58 -3.51 -11.05
N GLU A 109 9.67 -4.21 -12.18
CA GLU A 109 8.49 -4.55 -13.00
C GLU A 109 7.49 -5.39 -12.20
N LEU A 110 7.97 -6.39 -11.47
CA LEU A 110 7.13 -7.22 -10.61
C LEU A 110 6.50 -6.40 -9.48
N ALA A 111 7.27 -5.51 -8.84
CA ALA A 111 6.78 -4.61 -7.81
C ALA A 111 5.66 -3.71 -8.35
N ARG A 112 5.87 -3.05 -9.50
CA ARG A 112 4.85 -2.22 -10.15
C ARG A 112 3.59 -3.02 -10.46
N SER A 113 3.70 -4.20 -11.06
CA SER A 113 2.54 -5.05 -11.35
C SER A 113 1.71 -5.39 -10.11
N ARG A 114 2.36 -5.58 -8.94
CA ARG A 114 1.66 -5.84 -7.68
C ARG A 114 0.99 -4.59 -7.12
N LEU A 115 1.68 -3.46 -7.17
CA LEU A 115 1.15 -2.18 -6.74
C LEU A 115 -0.01 -1.70 -7.61
N ASP A 116 0.05 -1.92 -8.93
CA ASP A 116 -1.06 -1.62 -9.85
C ASP A 116 -2.31 -2.44 -9.52
N ARG A 117 -2.14 -3.72 -9.16
CA ARG A 117 -3.25 -4.53 -8.66
C ARG A 117 -3.77 -4.02 -7.32
N ALA A 118 -2.88 -3.62 -6.43
CA ALA A 118 -3.28 -3.03 -5.14
C ALA A 118 -4.14 -1.79 -5.35
N ILE A 119 -3.76 -0.86 -6.22
CA ILE A 119 -4.55 0.35 -6.53
C ILE A 119 -5.90 -0.01 -7.16
N ARG A 120 -5.95 -1.00 -8.02
CA ARG A 120 -7.20 -1.42 -8.66
C ARG A 120 -8.26 -1.84 -7.64
N TYR A 121 -7.86 -2.47 -6.53
CA TYR A 121 -8.75 -2.96 -5.50
C TYR A 121 -8.80 -2.09 -4.24
N ALA A 122 -7.80 -1.24 -4.02
CA ALA A 122 -7.69 -0.33 -2.88
C ALA A 122 -7.07 1.02 -3.30
N PRO A 123 -7.77 1.85 -4.10
CA PRO A 123 -7.24 3.09 -4.68
C PRO A 123 -6.94 4.17 -3.62
N THR A 124 -7.46 4.04 -2.41
CA THR A 124 -7.23 4.98 -1.30
C THR A 124 -6.00 4.64 -0.47
N ASN A 125 -5.22 3.61 -0.82
CA ASN A 125 -4.02 3.24 -0.08
C ASN A 125 -2.85 4.18 -0.42
N ALA A 126 -2.58 5.14 0.46
CA ALA A 126 -1.54 6.16 0.28
C ALA A 126 -0.11 5.59 0.19
N GLY A 127 0.17 4.49 0.89
CA GLY A 127 1.47 3.80 0.85
C GLY A 127 1.75 3.15 -0.50
N VAL A 128 0.72 2.65 -1.17
CA VAL A 128 0.84 2.07 -2.52
C VAL A 128 1.19 3.16 -3.53
N TRP A 129 0.50 4.29 -3.50
CA TRP A 129 0.82 5.45 -4.33
C TRP A 129 2.24 5.94 -4.11
N LEU A 130 2.67 5.95 -2.84
CA LEU A 130 4.01 6.38 -2.47
C LEU A 130 5.11 5.48 -3.05
N LEU A 131 4.94 4.15 -2.99
CA LEU A 131 5.90 3.22 -3.61
C LEU A 131 5.89 3.32 -5.14
N LEU A 132 4.73 3.52 -5.75
CA LEU A 132 4.67 3.77 -7.21
C LEU A 132 5.46 5.03 -7.58
N ALA A 133 5.36 6.10 -6.79
CA ALA A 133 6.18 7.29 -6.99
C ALA A 133 7.69 6.95 -6.92
N GLY A 134 8.11 6.16 -5.93
CA GLY A 134 9.51 5.76 -5.77
C GLY A 134 10.04 4.84 -6.88
N PHE A 135 9.16 4.09 -7.54
CA PHE A 135 9.51 3.16 -8.63
C PHE A 135 9.22 3.72 -10.02
N ALA A 136 8.66 4.92 -10.13
CA ALA A 136 8.38 5.55 -11.41
C ALA A 136 9.68 5.87 -12.17
N ALA A 137 9.64 5.69 -13.49
CA ALA A 137 10.79 5.99 -14.36
C ALA A 137 10.74 7.44 -14.86
N GLN A 138 9.54 8.00 -14.99
CA GLN A 138 9.31 9.33 -15.54
C GLN A 138 8.91 10.32 -14.44
N LEU A 139 9.37 11.54 -14.54
CA LEU A 139 9.15 12.59 -13.54
C LEU A 139 7.67 12.92 -13.34
N ASN A 140 6.87 12.94 -14.40
CA ASN A 140 5.44 13.16 -14.33
C ASN A 140 4.73 12.04 -13.53
N GLU A 141 5.09 10.78 -13.75
CA GLU A 141 4.55 9.65 -13.00
C GLU A 141 4.89 9.77 -11.48
N VAL A 142 6.14 10.16 -11.17
CA VAL A 142 6.56 10.42 -9.77
C VAL A 142 5.66 11.49 -9.14
N THR A 143 5.46 12.61 -9.84
CA THR A 143 4.68 13.76 -9.35
C THR A 143 3.23 13.36 -9.11
N GLU A 144 2.60 12.67 -10.06
CA GLU A 144 1.20 12.26 -9.95
C GLU A 144 0.99 11.24 -8.81
N ALA A 145 1.84 10.23 -8.75
CA ALA A 145 1.72 9.21 -7.70
C ALA A 145 2.02 9.80 -6.30
N LEU A 146 3.02 10.69 -6.19
CA LEU A 146 3.31 11.37 -4.93
C LEU A 146 2.15 12.27 -4.49
N ARG A 147 1.53 13.01 -5.43
CA ARG A 147 0.33 13.81 -5.18
C ARG A 147 -0.83 12.96 -4.70
N MET A 148 -1.06 11.80 -5.32
CA MET A 148 -2.08 10.85 -4.88
C MET A 148 -1.80 10.30 -3.48
N SER A 149 -0.54 10.05 -3.12
CA SER A 149 -0.18 9.68 -1.76
C SER A 149 -0.53 10.76 -0.74
N TYR A 150 -0.29 12.04 -1.05
CA TYR A 150 -0.71 13.15 -0.19
C TYR A 150 -2.24 13.28 -0.10
N PHE A 151 -2.94 13.08 -1.21
CA PHE A 151 -4.40 13.18 -1.24
C PHE A 151 -5.09 12.08 -0.45
N THR A 152 -4.61 10.82 -0.57
CA THR A 152 -5.25 9.66 0.06
C THR A 152 -4.85 9.43 1.52
N GLY A 153 -3.71 9.99 1.97
CA GLY A 153 -3.27 9.88 3.36
C GLY A 153 -2.56 11.15 3.86
N PRO A 154 -3.24 12.31 3.90
CA PRO A 154 -2.60 13.60 4.15
C PRO A 154 -1.94 13.72 5.53
N SER A 155 -2.44 12.97 6.51
CA SER A 155 -1.98 13.05 7.92
C SER A 155 -1.27 11.78 8.38
N ASP A 156 -0.94 10.86 7.47
CA ASP A 156 -0.23 9.63 7.82
C ASP A 156 1.25 9.90 8.06
N ILE A 157 1.62 10.00 9.34
CA ILE A 157 2.97 10.29 9.79
C ILE A 157 3.95 9.18 9.35
N SER A 158 3.49 7.94 9.25
CA SER A 158 4.34 6.82 8.86
C SER A 158 4.85 6.91 7.42
N LEU A 159 4.18 7.68 6.57
CA LEU A 159 4.56 7.87 5.16
C LEU A 159 5.49 9.07 4.95
N MET A 160 5.55 10.01 5.89
CA MET A 160 6.30 11.26 5.75
C MET A 160 7.80 11.05 5.49
N PRO A 161 8.51 10.09 6.13
CA PRO A 161 9.90 9.83 5.84
C PRO A 161 10.16 9.54 4.35
N ILE A 162 9.37 8.64 3.77
CA ILE A 162 9.53 8.24 2.36
C ILE A 162 9.06 9.34 1.42
N ARG A 163 7.96 10.07 1.75
CA ARG A 163 7.52 11.22 0.97
C ARG A 163 8.59 12.28 0.89
N THR A 164 9.20 12.63 2.02
CA THR A 164 10.30 13.61 2.08
C THR A 164 11.50 13.11 1.29
N PHE A 165 11.84 11.82 1.41
CA PHE A 165 12.93 11.20 0.66
C PHE A 165 12.72 11.26 -0.86
N ILE A 166 11.51 10.96 -1.36
CA ILE A 166 11.18 11.03 -2.78
C ILE A 166 11.11 12.48 -3.27
N ALA A 167 10.41 13.37 -2.52
CA ALA A 167 10.30 14.77 -2.87
C ALA A 167 11.67 15.47 -2.93
N ALA A 168 12.60 15.12 -2.04
CA ALA A 168 13.95 15.67 -2.02
C ALA A 168 14.78 15.32 -3.28
N GLN A 169 14.50 14.19 -3.90
CA GLN A 169 15.17 13.76 -5.14
C GLN A 169 14.59 14.40 -6.40
N MET A 170 13.45 15.07 -6.33
CA MET A 170 12.83 15.67 -7.50
C MET A 170 13.60 16.92 -7.95
N PRO A 171 13.91 17.08 -9.25
CA PRO A 171 14.60 18.26 -9.78
C PRO A 171 13.72 19.49 -9.73
N THR A 172 12.40 19.32 -9.86
CA THR A 172 11.40 20.39 -9.80
C THR A 172 10.21 19.92 -9.00
N LEU A 173 9.64 20.84 -8.20
CA LEU A 173 8.38 20.69 -7.47
C LEU A 173 7.53 21.90 -7.76
N ASP A 174 6.25 21.70 -8.06
CA ASP A 174 5.30 22.82 -8.11
C ASP A 174 5.06 23.40 -6.69
N ALA A 175 4.45 24.58 -6.64
CA ALA A 175 4.27 25.30 -5.38
C ALA A 175 3.49 24.49 -4.33
N ASP A 176 2.44 23.77 -4.77
CA ASP A 176 1.60 22.97 -3.89
C ASP A 176 2.36 21.79 -3.31
N MET A 177 3.08 21.05 -4.16
CA MET A 177 3.90 19.92 -3.75
C MET A 177 5.05 20.36 -2.84
N GLN A 178 5.66 21.52 -3.10
CA GLN A 178 6.70 22.09 -2.24
C GLN A 178 6.13 22.43 -0.85
N GLN A 179 4.93 22.99 -0.79
CA GLN A 179 4.27 23.29 0.49
C GLN A 179 3.95 22.01 1.28
N LEU A 180 3.48 20.95 0.62
CA LEU A 180 3.22 19.66 1.23
C LEU A 180 4.52 19.01 1.74
N ALA A 181 5.59 19.05 0.96
CA ALA A 181 6.90 18.53 1.36
C ALA A 181 7.48 19.27 2.57
N ARG A 182 7.37 20.60 2.59
CA ARG A 182 7.77 21.42 3.76
C ARG A 182 6.95 21.08 4.99
N ARG A 183 5.64 20.85 4.83
CA ARG A 183 4.79 20.39 5.94
C ARG A 183 5.27 19.06 6.51
N ASP A 184 5.64 18.10 5.67
CA ASP A 184 6.14 16.80 6.11
C ASP A 184 7.48 16.97 6.87
N VAL A 185 8.43 17.79 6.39
CA VAL A 185 9.67 18.13 7.12
C VAL A 185 9.37 18.70 8.50
N ARG A 186 8.41 19.62 8.58
CA ARG A 186 7.97 20.23 9.86
C ARG A 186 7.45 19.18 10.83
N LEU A 187 6.60 18.27 10.36
CA LEU A 187 6.03 17.22 11.19
C LEU A 187 7.09 16.20 11.61
N LEU A 188 8.03 15.83 10.72
CA LEU A 188 9.17 14.99 11.08
C LEU A 188 10.02 15.60 12.20
N LEU A 189 10.26 16.93 12.16
CA LEU A 189 10.93 17.64 13.27
C LEU A 189 10.13 17.55 14.57
N THR A 190 8.83 17.83 14.51
CA THR A 190 7.94 17.76 15.67
C THR A 190 7.92 16.37 16.30
N HIS A 191 7.98 15.32 15.49
CA HIS A 191 8.01 13.92 15.92
C HIS A 191 9.43 13.38 16.19
N GLN A 192 10.45 14.24 16.25
CA GLN A 192 11.85 13.88 16.52
C GLN A 192 12.46 12.89 15.52
N GLN A 193 11.92 12.81 14.30
CA GLN A 193 12.41 11.92 13.24
C GLN A 193 13.51 12.57 12.39
N LYS A 194 14.52 13.16 13.05
CA LYS A 194 15.64 13.85 12.39
C LYS A 194 16.44 12.95 11.44
N SER A 195 16.55 11.66 11.74
CA SER A 195 17.23 10.67 10.86
C SER A 195 16.60 10.59 9.47
N ALA A 196 15.28 10.68 9.36
CA ALA A 196 14.60 10.69 8.07
C ALA A 196 14.94 11.93 7.24
N ILE A 197 15.05 13.08 7.89
CA ILE A 197 15.46 14.35 7.24
C ILE A 197 16.91 14.25 6.77
N ILE A 198 17.82 13.69 7.58
CA ILE A 198 19.23 13.47 7.21
C ILE A 198 19.30 12.57 5.97
N GLN A 199 18.60 11.46 5.96
CA GLN A 199 18.57 10.53 4.81
C GLN A 199 18.05 11.23 3.53
N ALA A 200 16.97 12.01 3.64
CA ALA A 200 16.43 12.76 2.52
C ALA A 200 17.41 13.83 2.01
N TYR A 201 18.10 14.51 2.90
CA TYR A 201 19.06 15.57 2.56
C TYR A 201 20.29 15.05 1.80
N HIS A 202 20.80 13.87 2.16
CA HIS A 202 21.94 13.25 1.48
C HIS A 202 21.69 12.91 0.01
N VAL A 203 20.45 12.57 -0.34
CA VAL A 203 20.07 12.25 -1.73
C VAL A 203 19.40 13.40 -2.45
N ALA A 204 19.25 14.55 -1.78
CA ALA A 204 18.48 15.67 -2.26
C ALA A 204 19.15 16.38 -3.43
N THR A 205 18.34 16.73 -4.44
CA THR A 205 18.70 17.70 -5.48
C THR A 205 18.86 19.09 -4.87
N THR A 206 19.35 20.05 -5.67
CA THR A 206 19.40 21.47 -5.25
C THR A 206 18.03 22.00 -4.81
N THR A 207 16.96 21.61 -5.52
CA THR A 207 15.59 21.96 -5.16
C THR A 207 15.18 21.31 -3.84
N GLY A 208 15.52 20.02 -3.66
CA GLY A 208 15.25 19.28 -2.42
C GLY A 208 15.97 19.90 -1.21
N LYS A 209 17.25 20.22 -1.32
CA LYS A 209 18.01 20.90 -0.25
C LYS A 209 17.39 22.24 0.10
N ARG A 210 16.97 23.01 -0.92
CA ARG A 210 16.37 24.33 -0.68
C ARG A 210 15.13 24.31 0.19
N PHE A 211 14.14 23.44 -0.10
CA PHE A 211 12.92 23.40 0.71
C PHE A 211 13.17 22.83 2.11
N ILE A 212 14.09 21.85 2.27
CA ILE A 212 14.49 21.34 3.58
C ILE A 212 15.18 22.45 4.38
N ASP A 213 16.17 23.12 3.79
CA ASP A 213 16.89 24.23 4.44
C ASP A 213 15.97 25.37 4.85
N GLN A 214 14.99 25.74 4.04
CA GLN A 214 14.02 26.78 4.38
C GLN A 214 13.26 26.41 5.65
N GLU A 215 12.70 25.20 5.72
CA GLU A 215 11.92 24.77 6.89
C GLU A 215 12.80 24.60 8.14
N LEU A 216 14.03 24.07 7.99
CA LEU A 216 14.97 23.90 9.09
C LEU A 216 15.45 25.25 9.65
N ASN A 217 15.79 26.23 8.81
CA ASN A 217 16.23 27.55 9.26
C ASN A 217 15.14 28.29 10.06
N GLU A 218 13.86 28.06 9.73
CA GLU A 218 12.73 28.65 10.44
C GLU A 218 12.48 27.96 11.80
N ARG A 219 12.81 26.68 11.95
CA ARG A 219 12.38 25.85 13.09
C ARG A 219 13.50 25.37 14.00
N ASP A 220 14.62 24.94 13.42
CA ASP A 220 15.81 24.42 14.12
C ASP A 220 17.08 24.82 13.37
N PRO A 221 17.49 26.10 13.48
CA PRO A 221 18.66 26.61 12.75
C PRO A 221 19.96 25.90 13.13
N ASN A 222 20.07 25.39 14.37
CA ASN A 222 21.25 24.64 14.81
C ASN A 222 21.34 23.31 14.08
N PHE A 223 20.23 22.61 13.94
CA PHE A 223 20.17 21.37 13.17
C PHE A 223 20.43 21.62 11.70
N ALA A 224 19.90 22.68 11.09
CA ALA A 224 20.18 23.08 9.73
C ALA A 224 21.69 23.25 9.47
N GLN A 225 22.37 23.97 10.38
CA GLN A 225 23.82 24.18 10.29
C GLN A 225 24.64 22.89 10.45
N ALA A 226 24.23 22.03 11.39
CA ALA A 226 24.89 20.72 11.59
C ALA A 226 24.73 19.81 10.36
N LEU A 227 23.53 19.82 9.76
CA LEU A 227 23.22 19.01 8.57
C LEU A 227 24.05 19.42 7.35
N ARG A 228 24.24 20.72 7.11
CA ARG A 228 25.09 21.22 6.02
C ARG A 228 26.54 20.85 6.20
N ARG A 229 27.09 20.97 7.41
CA ARG A 229 28.49 20.59 7.72
C ARG A 229 28.74 19.08 7.58
N GLY A 230 27.73 18.25 7.82
CA GLY A 230 27.84 16.81 7.64
C GLY A 230 27.61 16.31 6.21
N ALA A 231 27.23 17.22 5.30
CA ALA A 231 26.96 16.93 3.88
C ALA A 231 28.07 17.48 2.94
N GLU A 232 29.07 18.20 3.49
CA GLU A 232 30.34 18.60 2.83
C GLU A 232 31.38 17.49 3.00
#